data_4731e1303a096758461c2392febeb076
#
_entry.id   4731e1303a096758461c2392febeb076
#
_cell.length_a   1.000
_cell.length_b   1.000
_cell.length_c   1.000
_cell.angle_alpha   90.00
_cell.angle_beta   90.00
_cell.angle_gamma   90.00
#
_symmetry.space_group_name_H-M   'P 1'
#
loop_
_entity.id
_entity.type
_entity.pdbx_description
1 polymer ?
#
loop_
_entity_poly.entity_id
_entity_poly.type
_entity_poly.pdbx_seq_one_letter_code
_entity_poly.pdbx_strand_id
1 'polypeptide(L)'
;MNIKEIKKEALLARICATRQIMGEDAAQAAAESINQLLKEKEEINILFAAAPSQNEFLAALQKYALPWNRIHALHMDEYIGLQADAPQRFGNYLKEHIFAALPFKSIHYLYIEGASPENICTHYEEVLQKHPIDIVFMGIGENGHIAFNDPHVALFDDPQQVKVVLLEDRKSVV
;
A
#
# COMPACT_ATOMS: atom_id res chain seq x y z
N MET A 1 20.35 15.56 -10.40
CA MET A 1 18.93 15.76 -9.99
C MET A 1 18.91 16.70 -8.79
N ASN A 2 18.11 17.77 -8.83
CA ASN A 2 18.00 18.65 -7.65
C ASN A 2 16.93 18.09 -6.71
N ILE A 3 17.32 17.18 -5.81
CA ILE A 3 16.47 16.71 -4.71
C ILE A 3 16.86 17.52 -3.48
N LYS A 4 15.88 18.20 -2.88
CA LYS A 4 16.09 18.90 -1.59
C LYS A 4 15.66 17.97 -0.47
N GLU A 5 16.53 17.71 0.48
CA GLU A 5 16.25 16.89 1.65
C GLU A 5 15.97 17.74 2.89
N ILE A 6 14.99 17.33 3.66
CA ILE A 6 14.64 17.88 4.98
C ILE A 6 14.57 16.72 5.95
N LYS A 7 15.39 16.72 6.99
CA LYS A 7 15.38 15.69 8.03
C LYS A 7 14.83 16.28 9.33
N LYS A 8 13.88 15.59 9.94
CA LYS A 8 13.34 15.90 11.26
C LYS A 8 13.11 14.59 12.02
N GLU A 9 13.89 14.37 13.06
CA GLU A 9 13.89 13.12 13.84
C GLU A 9 14.09 11.89 12.93
N ALA A 10 13.14 10.95 12.91
CA ALA A 10 13.15 9.78 12.03
C ALA A 10 12.63 10.07 10.60
N LEU A 11 12.00 11.25 10.37
CA LEU A 11 11.44 11.61 9.08
C LEU A 11 12.53 12.18 8.16
N LEU A 12 12.66 11.60 6.97
CA LEU A 12 13.41 12.15 5.85
C LEU A 12 12.41 12.51 4.73
N ALA A 13 12.22 13.80 4.49
CA ALA A 13 11.42 14.30 3.38
C ALA A 13 12.32 14.67 2.20
N ARG A 14 11.97 14.18 1.00
CA ARG A 14 12.65 14.46 -0.26
C ARG A 14 11.72 15.21 -1.21
N ILE A 15 12.11 16.42 -1.62
CA ILE A 15 11.36 17.25 -2.53
C ILE A 15 11.94 17.07 -3.92
N CYS A 16 11.15 16.49 -4.82
CA CYS A 16 11.53 16.18 -6.19
C CYS A 16 10.90 17.18 -7.17
N ALA A 17 11.58 17.44 -8.30
CA ALA A 17 11.13 18.40 -9.29
C ALA A 17 9.91 17.93 -10.10
N THR A 18 9.70 16.62 -10.24
CA THR A 18 8.60 16.03 -11.00
C THR A 18 8.10 14.76 -10.33
N ARG A 19 6.87 14.33 -10.64
CA ARG A 19 6.29 13.06 -10.22
C ARG A 19 7.17 11.86 -10.64
N GLN A 20 7.71 11.90 -11.87
CA GLN A 20 8.58 10.85 -12.38
C GLN A 20 9.83 10.68 -11.52
N ILE A 21 10.54 11.79 -11.23
CA ILE A 21 11.74 11.76 -10.36
C ILE A 21 11.37 11.28 -8.95
N MET A 22 10.24 11.72 -8.41
CA MET A 22 9.76 11.29 -7.09
C MET A 22 9.49 9.79 -7.06
N GLY A 23 8.82 9.25 -8.09
CA GLY A 23 8.54 7.82 -8.19
C GLY A 23 9.81 6.97 -8.31
N GLU A 24 10.78 7.42 -9.11
CA GLU A 24 12.08 6.76 -9.27
C GLU A 24 12.90 6.78 -7.97
N ASP A 25 12.96 7.92 -7.27
CA ASP A 25 13.66 8.06 -5.99
C ASP A 25 13.01 7.20 -4.90
N ALA A 26 11.68 7.20 -4.82
CA ALA A 26 10.93 6.35 -3.90
C ALA A 26 11.15 4.85 -4.18
N ALA A 27 11.17 4.45 -5.46
CA ALA A 27 11.43 3.06 -5.86
C ALA A 27 12.86 2.62 -5.53
N GLN A 28 13.84 3.50 -5.68
CA GLN A 28 15.22 3.22 -5.26
C GLN A 28 15.29 3.01 -3.75
N ALA A 29 14.73 3.91 -2.96
CA ALA A 29 14.71 3.80 -1.50
C ALA A 29 13.98 2.53 -1.03
N ALA A 30 12.87 2.18 -1.68
CA ALA A 30 12.14 0.93 -1.41
C ALA A 30 13.00 -0.29 -1.72
N ALA A 31 13.67 -0.34 -2.88
CA ALA A 31 14.53 -1.45 -3.27
C ALA A 31 15.72 -1.62 -2.30
N GLU A 32 16.33 -0.53 -1.85
CA GLU A 32 17.40 -0.55 -0.85
C GLU A 32 16.89 -1.13 0.49
N SER A 33 15.72 -0.67 0.96
CA SER A 33 15.10 -1.15 2.20
C SER A 33 14.72 -2.63 2.13
N ILE A 34 14.13 -3.08 1.02
CA ILE A 34 13.80 -4.48 0.78
C ILE A 34 15.05 -5.35 0.84
N ASN A 35 16.10 -4.97 0.10
CA ASN A 35 17.35 -5.71 0.10
C ASN A 35 18.03 -5.74 1.47
N GLN A 36 17.93 -4.67 2.26
CA GLN A 36 18.48 -4.64 3.61
C GLN A 36 17.71 -5.59 4.55
N LEU A 37 16.37 -5.54 4.55
CA LEU A 37 15.56 -6.43 5.38
C LEU A 37 15.75 -7.90 5.02
N LEU A 38 15.86 -8.23 3.73
CA LEU A 38 16.06 -9.60 3.26
C LEU A 38 17.46 -10.19 3.53
N LYS A 39 18.40 -9.38 4.05
CA LYS A 39 19.65 -9.90 4.62
C LYS A 39 19.44 -10.48 6.03
N GLU A 40 18.45 -9.96 6.75
CA GLU A 40 18.18 -10.29 8.15
C GLU A 40 16.98 -11.24 8.31
N LYS A 41 16.05 -11.20 7.35
CA LYS A 41 14.81 -12.01 7.32
C LYS A 41 14.78 -12.91 6.10
N GLU A 42 14.25 -14.12 6.26
CA GLU A 42 14.02 -15.03 5.15
C GLU A 42 12.96 -14.50 4.18
N GLU A 43 11.93 -13.86 4.72
CA GLU A 43 10.77 -13.31 4.02
C GLU A 43 10.35 -11.99 4.64
N ILE A 44 9.69 -11.15 3.85
CA ILE A 44 9.12 -9.87 4.33
C ILE A 44 7.69 -9.68 3.83
N ASN A 45 6.95 -8.83 4.56
CA ASN A 45 5.57 -8.49 4.29
C ASN A 45 5.45 -7.01 3.94
N ILE A 46 4.90 -6.70 2.77
CA ILE A 46 4.77 -5.33 2.27
C ILE A 46 3.30 -4.99 2.07
N LEU A 47 2.87 -3.87 2.66
CA LEU A 47 1.53 -3.31 2.51
C LEU A 47 1.55 -2.20 1.46
N PHE A 48 0.72 -2.32 0.43
CA PHE A 48 0.66 -1.42 -0.72
C PHE A 48 -0.57 -0.51 -0.67
N ALA A 49 -0.37 0.78 -0.98
CA ALA A 49 -1.46 1.67 -1.34
C ALA A 49 -1.82 1.52 -2.82
N ALA A 50 -3.09 1.76 -3.13
CA ALA A 50 -3.64 1.73 -4.48
C ALA A 50 -4.25 3.10 -4.83
N ALA A 51 -3.50 3.92 -5.55
CA ALA A 51 -3.99 5.21 -6.03
C ALA A 51 -3.17 5.67 -7.25
N PRO A 52 -3.70 6.55 -8.13
CA PRO A 52 -2.96 7.11 -9.25
C PRO A 52 -1.67 7.84 -8.85
N SER A 53 -1.56 8.28 -7.59
CA SER A 53 -0.31 8.85 -7.04
C SER A 53 0.83 7.84 -6.93
N GLN A 54 0.55 6.54 -6.99
CA GLN A 54 1.53 5.46 -6.92
C GLN A 54 2.07 5.02 -8.29
N ASN A 55 1.49 5.49 -9.41
CA ASN A 55 1.79 4.96 -10.74
C ASN A 55 3.28 4.99 -11.08
N GLU A 56 3.94 6.13 -10.92
CA GLU A 56 5.35 6.30 -11.26
C GLU A 56 6.26 5.48 -10.35
N PHE A 57 5.89 5.38 -9.07
CA PHE A 57 6.60 4.56 -8.10
C PHE A 57 6.49 3.06 -8.43
N LEU A 58 5.27 2.54 -8.64
CA LEU A 58 5.05 1.13 -8.96
C LEU A 58 5.73 0.74 -10.28
N ALA A 59 5.63 1.59 -11.30
CA ALA A 59 6.29 1.37 -12.59
C ALA A 59 7.83 1.37 -12.49
N ALA A 60 8.40 2.21 -11.61
CA ALA A 60 9.82 2.24 -11.36
C ALA A 60 10.29 1.05 -10.53
N LEU A 61 9.53 0.66 -9.49
CA LEU A 61 9.87 -0.44 -8.59
C LEU A 61 9.97 -1.80 -9.32
N GLN A 62 9.11 -2.03 -10.32
CA GLN A 62 9.14 -3.25 -11.14
C GLN A 62 10.45 -3.46 -11.91
N LYS A 63 11.23 -2.40 -12.14
CA LYS A 63 12.49 -2.47 -12.89
C LYS A 63 13.65 -3.00 -12.04
N TYR A 64 13.47 -3.10 -10.72
CA TYR A 64 14.49 -3.61 -9.82
C TYR A 64 14.45 -5.13 -9.74
N ALA A 65 15.62 -5.75 -9.88
CA ALA A 65 15.79 -7.19 -9.72
C ALA A 65 15.79 -7.55 -8.22
N LEU A 66 14.59 -7.60 -7.62
CA LEU A 66 14.38 -7.95 -6.21
C LEU A 66 13.97 -9.43 -6.09
N PRO A 67 14.23 -10.08 -4.97
CA PRO A 67 13.79 -11.47 -4.72
C PRO A 67 12.29 -11.51 -4.37
N TRP A 68 11.43 -11.21 -5.34
CA TRP A 68 9.98 -11.10 -5.21
C TRP A 68 9.33 -12.36 -4.61
N ASN A 69 9.91 -13.54 -4.88
CA ASN A 69 9.49 -14.83 -4.32
C ASN A 69 9.75 -14.99 -2.81
N ARG A 70 10.28 -13.95 -2.16
CA ARG A 70 10.46 -13.84 -0.70
C ARG A 70 9.59 -12.73 -0.09
N ILE A 71 8.68 -12.15 -0.89
CA ILE A 71 7.85 -11.02 -0.48
C ILE A 71 6.38 -11.43 -0.51
N HIS A 72 5.70 -11.23 0.62
CA HIS A 72 4.25 -11.31 0.73
C HIS A 72 3.68 -9.91 0.50
N ALA A 73 2.74 -9.79 -0.43
CA ALA A 73 2.10 -8.53 -0.78
C ALA A 73 0.69 -8.46 -0.19
N LEU A 74 0.39 -7.34 0.45
CA LEU A 74 -0.91 -7.00 1.02
C LEU A 74 -1.32 -5.61 0.52
N HIS A 75 -2.60 -5.24 0.63
CA HIS A 75 -3.03 -3.86 0.36
C HIS A 75 -3.90 -3.31 1.48
N MET A 76 -3.88 -1.96 1.64
CA MET A 76 -4.32 -1.34 2.89
C MET A 76 -5.82 -1.04 2.96
N ASP A 77 -6.50 -0.95 1.82
CA ASP A 77 -7.91 -0.57 1.76
C ASP A 77 -8.62 -1.15 0.53
N GLU A 78 -9.95 -1.22 0.58
CA GLU A 78 -10.79 -1.70 -0.52
C GLU A 78 -12.21 -1.12 -0.43
N TYR A 79 -12.85 -0.94 -1.57
CA TYR A 79 -14.27 -0.58 -1.64
C TYR A 79 -15.19 -1.78 -1.41
N ILE A 80 -16.22 -1.57 -0.57
CA ILE A 80 -17.32 -2.52 -0.37
C ILE A 80 -18.40 -2.25 -1.42
N GLY A 81 -19.01 -3.32 -1.94
CA GLY A 81 -20.16 -3.24 -2.85
C GLY A 81 -19.82 -3.15 -4.34
N LEU A 82 -18.56 -3.07 -4.71
CA LEU A 82 -18.16 -3.14 -6.12
C LEU A 82 -18.14 -4.60 -6.62
N GLN A 83 -18.45 -4.79 -7.90
CA GLN A 83 -18.33 -6.10 -8.56
C GLN A 83 -16.87 -6.60 -8.53
N ALA A 84 -16.68 -7.91 -8.59
CA ALA A 84 -15.35 -8.53 -8.49
C ALA A 84 -14.35 -8.04 -9.55
N ASP A 85 -14.83 -7.76 -10.76
CA ASP A 85 -14.05 -7.30 -11.90
C ASP A 85 -14.02 -5.77 -12.08
N ALA A 86 -14.63 -5.02 -11.14
CA ALA A 86 -14.66 -3.56 -11.24
C ALA A 86 -13.23 -2.98 -11.25
N PRO A 87 -12.86 -2.18 -12.25
CA PRO A 87 -11.50 -1.61 -12.36
C PRO A 87 -11.18 -0.63 -11.21
N GLN A 88 -12.19 -0.09 -10.54
CA GLN A 88 -12.05 0.79 -9.39
C GLN A 88 -11.62 0.07 -8.12
N ARG A 89 -11.69 -1.28 -8.08
CA ARG A 89 -11.18 -2.03 -6.94
C ARG A 89 -9.68 -1.87 -6.80
N PHE A 90 -9.23 -1.60 -5.60
CA PHE A 90 -7.81 -1.42 -5.32
C PHE A 90 -7.01 -2.70 -5.53
N GLY A 91 -7.58 -3.85 -5.20
CA GLY A 91 -6.97 -5.14 -5.52
C GLY A 91 -6.78 -5.34 -7.04
N ASN A 92 -7.77 -4.94 -7.87
CA ASN A 92 -7.65 -5.01 -9.33
C ASN A 92 -6.64 -4.00 -9.88
N TYR A 93 -6.64 -2.77 -9.35
CA TYR A 93 -5.64 -1.76 -9.68
C TYR A 93 -4.21 -2.28 -9.42
N LEU A 94 -3.95 -2.82 -8.24
CA LEU A 94 -2.63 -3.36 -7.91
C LEU A 94 -2.27 -4.60 -8.71
N LYS A 95 -3.26 -5.46 -9.02
CA LYS A 95 -3.06 -6.60 -9.92
C LYS A 95 -2.56 -6.15 -11.29
N GLU A 96 -3.16 -5.12 -11.86
CA GLU A 96 -2.76 -4.56 -13.15
C GLU A 96 -1.39 -3.88 -13.10
N HIS A 97 -1.13 -3.10 -12.04
CA HIS A 97 0.04 -2.21 -11.97
C HIS A 97 1.31 -2.89 -11.44
N ILE A 98 1.21 -3.98 -10.69
CA ILE A 98 2.39 -4.63 -10.12
C ILE A 98 2.20 -6.13 -9.82
N PHE A 99 1.06 -6.56 -9.24
CA PHE A 99 0.97 -7.90 -8.67
C PHE A 99 0.96 -9.02 -9.71
N ALA A 100 0.39 -8.80 -10.90
CA ALA A 100 0.40 -9.79 -11.97
C ALA A 100 1.75 -9.87 -12.71
N ALA A 101 2.59 -8.84 -12.62
CA ALA A 101 3.84 -8.77 -13.36
C ALA A 101 5.03 -9.40 -12.62
N LEU A 102 4.93 -9.61 -11.31
CA LEU A 102 6.03 -10.01 -10.46
C LEU A 102 5.72 -11.29 -9.67
N PRO A 103 6.70 -12.20 -9.49
CA PRO A 103 6.50 -13.48 -8.83
C PRO A 103 6.53 -13.35 -7.30
N PHE A 104 5.57 -12.60 -6.71
CA PHE A 104 5.43 -12.52 -5.25
C PHE A 104 5.25 -13.91 -4.63
N LYS A 105 5.73 -14.10 -3.42
CA LYS A 105 5.54 -15.36 -2.69
C LYS A 105 4.06 -15.63 -2.41
N SER A 106 3.33 -14.62 -1.97
CA SER A 106 1.86 -14.61 -1.89
C SER A 106 1.32 -13.20 -2.07
N ILE A 107 0.05 -13.13 -2.46
CA ILE A 107 -0.69 -11.87 -2.56
C ILE A 107 -1.99 -12.06 -1.79
N HIS A 108 -2.27 -11.17 -0.85
CA HIS A 108 -3.45 -11.21 0.02
C HIS A 108 -4.37 -10.05 -0.32
N TYR A 109 -5.54 -10.37 -0.88
CA TYR A 109 -6.56 -9.38 -1.22
C TYR A 109 -7.58 -9.23 -0.10
N LEU A 110 -8.00 -7.99 0.16
CA LEU A 110 -9.10 -7.68 1.08
C LEU A 110 -10.45 -8.24 0.59
N TYR A 111 -10.62 -8.32 -0.72
CA TYR A 111 -11.88 -8.82 -1.28
C TYR A 111 -12.01 -10.33 -1.20
N ILE A 112 -13.17 -10.78 -0.69
CA ILE A 112 -13.60 -12.18 -0.72
C ILE A 112 -15.01 -12.20 -1.31
N GLU A 113 -15.19 -12.91 -2.42
CA GLU A 113 -16.49 -13.01 -3.10
C GLU A 113 -17.54 -13.64 -2.20
N GLY A 114 -18.70 -12.97 -2.08
CA GLY A 114 -19.82 -13.43 -1.28
C GLY A 114 -19.68 -13.31 0.23
N ALA A 115 -18.54 -12.85 0.73
CA ALA A 115 -18.35 -12.63 2.16
C ALA A 115 -18.97 -11.30 2.65
N SER A 116 -19.46 -11.29 3.90
CA SER A 116 -19.89 -10.05 4.53
C SER A 116 -18.66 -9.16 4.89
N PRO A 117 -18.86 -7.84 5.00
CA PRO A 117 -17.77 -6.94 5.41
C PRO A 117 -17.10 -7.35 6.73
N GLU A 118 -17.88 -7.83 7.71
CA GLU A 118 -17.38 -8.29 9.00
C GLU A 118 -16.48 -9.51 8.85
N ASN A 119 -16.88 -10.47 8.01
CA ASN A 119 -16.09 -11.66 7.72
C ASN A 119 -14.79 -11.30 6.98
N ILE A 120 -14.84 -10.33 6.08
CA ILE A 120 -13.65 -9.81 5.40
C ILE A 120 -12.68 -9.18 6.40
N CYS A 121 -13.17 -8.33 7.31
CA CYS A 121 -12.35 -7.73 8.36
C CYS A 121 -11.68 -8.81 9.23
N THR A 122 -12.45 -9.74 9.75
CA THR A 122 -11.93 -10.83 10.60
C THR A 122 -10.86 -11.65 9.87
N HIS A 123 -11.14 -12.03 8.63
CA HIS A 123 -10.18 -12.78 7.82
C HIS A 123 -8.89 -12.00 7.59
N TYR A 124 -9.00 -10.70 7.27
CA TYR A 124 -7.82 -9.90 6.99
C TYR A 124 -7.00 -9.57 8.24
N GLU A 125 -7.64 -9.48 9.40
CA GLU A 125 -6.94 -9.44 10.70
C GLU A 125 -6.10 -10.69 10.93
N GLU A 126 -6.62 -11.90 10.62
CA GLU A 126 -5.85 -13.14 10.69
C GLU A 126 -4.65 -13.14 9.71
N VAL A 127 -4.84 -12.56 8.51
CA VAL A 127 -3.76 -12.39 7.53
C VAL A 127 -2.67 -11.47 8.09
N LEU A 128 -3.04 -10.32 8.67
CA LEU A 128 -2.08 -9.38 9.27
C LEU A 128 -1.33 -9.97 10.47
N GLN A 129 -2.00 -10.82 11.27
CA GLN A 129 -1.34 -11.53 12.38
C GLN A 129 -0.31 -12.55 11.90
N LYS A 130 -0.58 -13.23 10.79
CA LYS A 130 0.35 -14.20 10.15
C LYS A 130 1.47 -13.51 9.37
N HIS A 131 1.21 -12.30 8.88
CA HIS A 131 2.11 -11.50 8.06
C HIS A 131 2.34 -10.11 8.67
N PRO A 132 3.07 -9.99 9.80
CA PRO A 132 3.40 -8.71 10.41
C PRO A 132 4.12 -7.80 9.41
N ILE A 133 3.62 -6.58 9.20
CA ILE A 133 4.09 -5.70 8.14
C ILE A 133 5.50 -5.17 8.42
N ASP A 134 6.39 -5.30 7.45
CA ASP A 134 7.77 -4.81 7.48
C ASP A 134 7.91 -3.45 6.79
N ILE A 135 7.19 -3.25 5.67
CA ILE A 135 7.23 -2.01 4.88
C ILE A 135 5.81 -1.61 4.50
N VAL A 136 5.51 -0.33 4.59
CA VAL A 136 4.26 0.25 4.08
C VAL A 136 4.59 1.26 2.98
N PHE A 137 4.05 1.04 1.78
CA PHE A 137 4.02 2.03 0.71
C PHE A 137 2.69 2.76 0.77
N MET A 138 2.70 4.04 1.11
CA MET A 138 1.47 4.80 1.34
C MET A 138 1.49 6.17 0.68
N GLY A 139 0.29 6.71 0.45
CA GLY A 139 0.07 8.10 0.12
C GLY A 139 -0.50 8.85 1.33
N ILE A 140 -0.45 10.17 1.29
CA ILE A 140 -1.09 11.05 2.27
C ILE A 140 -2.10 11.91 1.53
N GLY A 141 -3.37 11.87 1.93
CA GLY A 141 -4.44 12.66 1.34
C GLY A 141 -4.38 14.13 1.75
N GLU A 142 -5.23 14.97 1.15
CA GLU A 142 -5.24 16.43 1.34
C GLU A 142 -5.46 16.87 2.78
N ASN A 143 -6.26 16.11 3.55
CA ASN A 143 -6.53 16.36 4.97
C ASN A 143 -5.60 15.58 5.90
N GLY A 144 -4.54 14.96 5.38
CA GLY A 144 -3.57 14.18 6.14
C GLY A 144 -3.97 12.72 6.38
N HIS A 145 -5.07 12.23 5.78
CA HIS A 145 -5.47 10.83 5.93
C HIS A 145 -4.50 9.86 5.24
N ILE A 146 -4.41 8.66 5.77
CA ILE A 146 -3.73 7.51 5.17
C ILE A 146 -4.78 6.42 4.95
N ALA A 147 -4.80 5.77 3.78
CA ALA A 147 -5.86 4.86 3.36
C ALA A 147 -7.23 5.57 3.44
N PHE A 148 -8.27 4.91 3.92
CA PHE A 148 -9.58 5.52 4.21
C PHE A 148 -9.71 6.04 5.65
N ASN A 149 -8.59 6.26 6.37
CA ASN A 149 -8.62 6.81 7.73
C ASN A 149 -8.73 8.34 7.73
N ASP A 150 -9.90 8.86 7.38
CA ASP A 150 -10.21 10.27 7.52
C ASP A 150 -10.19 10.72 9.00
N PRO A 151 -10.00 12.02 9.31
CA PRO A 151 -9.85 12.51 10.68
C PRO A 151 -10.94 12.08 11.66
N HIS A 152 -12.18 11.88 11.19
CA HIS A 152 -13.31 11.49 12.03
C HIS A 152 -13.32 9.99 12.41
N VAL A 153 -12.54 9.15 11.70
CA VAL A 153 -12.42 7.70 11.97
C VAL A 153 -11.01 7.27 12.34
N ALA A 154 -10.02 8.16 12.18
CA ALA A 154 -8.62 7.88 12.52
C ALA A 154 -8.42 8.00 14.04
N LEU A 155 -8.14 6.88 14.69
CA LEU A 155 -7.80 6.80 16.11
C LEU A 155 -6.37 6.28 16.25
N PHE A 156 -5.52 6.97 17.02
CA PHE A 156 -4.14 6.51 17.24
C PHE A 156 -4.07 5.20 18.02
N ASP A 157 -5.01 5.01 18.97
CA ASP A 157 -5.11 3.80 19.80
C ASP A 157 -6.33 2.96 19.37
N ASP A 158 -6.55 2.81 18.06
CA ASP A 158 -7.65 2.01 17.54
C ASP A 158 -7.45 0.52 17.89
N PRO A 159 -8.38 -0.11 18.60
CA PRO A 159 -8.27 -1.52 18.93
C PRO A 159 -8.52 -2.44 17.71
N GLN A 160 -9.11 -1.92 16.64
CA GLN A 160 -9.40 -2.67 15.42
C GLN A 160 -8.25 -2.54 14.41
N GLN A 161 -7.68 -3.64 14.01
CA GLN A 161 -6.65 -3.67 12.96
C GLN A 161 -7.25 -3.50 11.57
N VAL A 162 -8.48 -3.99 11.37
CA VAL A 162 -9.26 -3.87 10.14
C VAL A 162 -10.67 -3.45 10.48
N LYS A 163 -11.18 -2.42 9.84
CA LYS A 163 -12.54 -1.90 10.11
C LYS A 163 -13.22 -1.42 8.85
N VAL A 164 -14.55 -1.44 8.86
CA VAL A 164 -15.38 -0.75 7.88
C VAL A 164 -15.49 0.71 8.25
N VAL A 165 -15.27 1.60 7.28
CA VAL A 165 -15.45 3.04 7.44
C VAL A 165 -16.46 3.58 6.42
N LEU A 166 -17.20 4.62 6.82
CA LEU A 166 -18.06 5.36 5.91
C LEU A 166 -17.27 6.55 5.36
N LEU A 167 -17.21 6.64 4.03
CA LEU A 167 -16.58 7.77 3.38
C LEU A 167 -17.51 8.97 3.41
N GLU A 168 -17.01 10.15 3.73
CA GLU A 168 -17.79 11.38 3.59
C GLU A 168 -18.00 11.70 2.10
N ASP A 169 -19.23 12.15 1.75
CA ASP A 169 -19.70 12.42 0.36
C ASP A 169 -18.87 13.47 -0.40
N ARG A 170 -17.90 14.10 0.22
CA ARG A 170 -17.07 15.15 -0.40
C ARG A 170 -16.01 14.64 -1.37
N LYS A 171 -15.83 13.31 -1.50
CA LYS A 171 -14.76 12.70 -2.30
C LYS A 171 -15.20 12.07 -3.60
N SER A 172 -16.44 12.28 -4.02
CA SER A 172 -16.95 11.75 -5.28
C SER A 172 -16.69 12.65 -6.50
N VAL A 173 -15.68 13.49 -6.46
CA VAL A 173 -15.26 14.28 -7.63
C VAL A 173 -13.74 14.24 -7.76
N VAL A 174 -13.24 13.28 -8.46
CA VAL A 174 -12.22 13.39 -9.53
C VAL A 174 -12.17 12.07 -10.31
#